data_57164835f04e5ab60460f895bca2317d
#
_entry.id   57164835f04e5ab60460f895bca2317d
#
_cell.length_a   1.000
_cell.length_b   1.000
_cell.length_c   1.000
_cell.angle_alpha   90.00
_cell.angle_beta   90.00
_cell.angle_gamma   90.00
#
_symmetry.space_group_name_H-M   'P 1'
#
loop_
_entity.id
_entity.type
_entity.pdbx_description
1 polymer ?
#
loop_
_entity_poly.entity_id
_entity_poly.type
_entity_poly.pdbx_seq_one_letter_code
_entity_poly.pdbx_strand_id
1 'polypeptide(L)'
;MELQHTLIRPVQFSGIGLHTGLMANVVIKPAPDNFGIQFCRTDIDPTLFIPAKASNVSNTNRSTTLKKQNIEVITVEHLLSAFYAIGITNALVEIDNKEISI
;
A
#
# COMPACT_ATOMS: atom_id res chain seq x y z
N MET A 1 14.16 -12.31 18.49
CA MET A 1 13.53 -12.72 17.20
C MET A 1 12.19 -12.03 17.07
N GLU A 2 11.99 -11.36 15.97
CA GLU A 2 10.69 -10.72 15.70
C GLU A 2 9.76 -11.73 15.04
N LEU A 3 8.52 -11.76 15.52
CA LEU A 3 7.47 -12.55 14.89
C LEU A 3 6.86 -11.79 13.73
N GLN A 4 6.61 -12.50 12.64
CA GLN A 4 5.92 -11.93 11.49
C GLN A 4 4.42 -12.15 11.63
N HIS A 5 3.66 -11.17 11.18
CA HIS A 5 2.20 -11.20 11.23
C HIS A 5 1.61 -10.74 9.91
N THR A 6 0.47 -11.32 9.58
CA THR A 6 -0.33 -10.90 8.44
C THR A 6 -1.80 -10.90 8.83
N LEU A 7 -2.68 -10.54 7.88
CA LEU A 7 -4.13 -10.58 8.11
C LEU A 7 -4.64 -12.02 8.04
N ILE A 8 -5.75 -12.28 8.74
CA ILE A 8 -6.42 -13.58 8.68
C ILE A 8 -7.20 -13.72 7.37
N ARG A 9 -7.77 -12.62 6.89
CA ARG A 9 -8.58 -12.57 5.67
C ARG A 9 -8.42 -11.24 4.97
N PRO A 10 -8.78 -11.13 3.68
CA PRO A 10 -8.74 -9.84 2.99
C PRO A 10 -9.69 -8.83 3.63
N VAL A 11 -9.27 -7.57 3.59
CA VAL A 11 -10.07 -6.42 4.03
C VAL A 11 -10.15 -5.46 2.85
N GLN A 12 -11.34 -4.93 2.60
CA GLN A 12 -11.48 -3.94 1.53
C GLN A 12 -12.21 -2.71 2.01
N PHE A 13 -11.84 -1.58 1.43
CA PHE A 13 -12.49 -0.30 1.66
C PHE A 13 -12.36 0.57 0.41
N SER A 14 -13.16 1.64 0.36
CA SER A 14 -13.08 2.60 -0.73
C SER A 14 -13.25 4.00 -0.18
N GLY A 15 -12.76 4.98 -0.91
CA GLY A 15 -12.87 6.36 -0.52
C GLY A 15 -12.32 7.27 -1.59
N ILE A 16 -12.45 8.58 -1.35
CA ILE A 16 -11.96 9.60 -2.27
C ILE A 16 -10.63 10.13 -1.76
N GLY A 17 -9.62 10.14 -2.64
CA GLY A 17 -8.30 10.64 -2.29
C GLY A 17 -8.31 12.11 -1.96
N LEU A 18 -7.58 12.49 -0.91
CA LEU A 18 -7.51 13.87 -0.44
C LEU A 18 -6.85 14.78 -1.48
N HIS A 19 -5.83 14.29 -2.17
CA HIS A 19 -5.06 15.08 -3.15
C HIS A 19 -5.61 14.95 -4.57
N THR A 20 -6.03 13.75 -4.97
CA THR A 20 -6.51 13.51 -6.33
C THR A 20 -7.98 13.83 -6.53
N GLY A 21 -8.80 13.74 -5.47
CA GLY A 21 -10.25 13.85 -5.57
C GLY A 21 -10.90 12.66 -6.27
N LEU A 22 -10.16 11.56 -6.48
CA LEU A 22 -10.64 10.41 -7.22
C LEU A 22 -10.99 9.25 -6.29
N MET A 23 -12.03 8.50 -6.65
CA MET A 23 -12.42 7.29 -5.92
C MET A 23 -11.41 6.19 -6.14
N ALA A 24 -11.01 5.52 -5.07
CA ALA A 24 -10.16 4.34 -5.14
C ALA A 24 -10.76 3.22 -4.28
N ASN A 25 -10.67 2.00 -4.80
CA ASN A 25 -11.01 0.80 -4.05
C ASN A 25 -9.71 0.11 -3.64
N VAL A 26 -9.61 -0.24 -2.37
CA VAL A 26 -8.40 -0.85 -1.80
C VAL A 26 -8.76 -2.20 -1.22
N VAL A 27 -7.96 -3.21 -1.55
CA VAL A 27 -8.07 -4.55 -0.97
C VAL A 27 -6.74 -4.89 -0.32
N ILE A 28 -6.76 -5.15 0.98
CA ILE A 28 -5.56 -5.58 1.72
C ILE A 28 -5.64 -7.09 1.88
N LYS A 29 -4.66 -7.79 1.34
CA LYS A 29 -4.63 -9.25 1.34
C LYS A 29 -3.55 -9.79 2.27
N PRO A 30 -3.79 -10.94 2.92
CA PRO A 30 -2.72 -11.65 3.62
C PRO A 30 -1.57 -11.97 2.68
N ALA A 31 -0.36 -12.02 3.24
CA ALA A 31 0.84 -12.35 2.49
C ALA A 31 1.75 -13.25 3.32
N PRO A 32 2.58 -14.07 2.66
CA PRO A 32 3.45 -15.02 3.36
C PRO A 32 4.60 -14.32 4.08
N ASP A 33 5.28 -15.06 4.95
CA ASP A 33 6.46 -14.59 5.66
C ASP A 33 7.48 -14.02 4.67
N ASN A 34 8.16 -12.97 5.09
CA ASN A 34 9.18 -12.25 4.32
C ASN A 34 8.65 -11.49 3.11
N PHE A 35 7.33 -11.45 2.90
CA PHE A 35 6.74 -10.68 1.80
C PHE A 35 6.89 -9.17 2.04
N GLY A 36 6.82 -8.74 3.31
CA GLY A 36 6.80 -7.33 3.65
C GLY A 36 5.47 -6.67 3.30
N ILE A 37 5.46 -5.35 3.22
CA ILE A 37 4.30 -4.59 2.75
C ILE A 37 4.57 -4.20 1.31
N GLN A 38 3.71 -4.62 0.40
CA GLN A 38 3.83 -4.29 -1.02
C GLN A 38 2.51 -3.77 -1.56
N PHE A 39 2.60 -2.85 -2.50
CA PHE A 39 1.44 -2.24 -3.16
C PHE A 39 1.37 -2.71 -4.61
N CYS A 40 0.15 -2.76 -5.14
CA CYS A 40 -0.09 -3.13 -6.54
C CYS A 40 -1.19 -2.25 -7.12
N ARG A 41 -0.88 -1.57 -8.23
CA ARG A 41 -1.84 -0.77 -9.00
C ARG A 41 -2.56 -1.68 -9.98
N THR A 42 -3.67 -2.28 -9.56
CA THR A 42 -4.41 -3.25 -10.39
C THR A 42 -5.02 -2.64 -11.64
N ASP A 43 -5.22 -1.34 -11.66
CA ASP A 43 -5.71 -0.59 -12.83
C ASP A 43 -4.65 -0.42 -13.92
N ILE A 44 -3.35 -0.57 -13.58
CA ILE A 44 -2.24 -0.39 -14.52
C ILE A 44 -1.56 -1.71 -14.81
N ASP A 45 -1.03 -2.38 -13.77
CA ASP A 45 -0.28 -3.63 -13.94
C ASP A 45 -0.47 -4.52 -12.70
N PRO A 46 -1.35 -5.51 -12.75
CA PRO A 46 -1.61 -6.38 -11.61
C PRO A 46 -0.45 -7.33 -11.27
N THR A 47 0.60 -7.36 -12.09
CA THR A 47 1.76 -8.23 -11.85
C THR A 47 2.94 -7.48 -11.22
N LEU A 48 2.91 -6.15 -11.18
CA LEU A 48 3.99 -5.35 -10.60
C LEU A 48 3.68 -5.01 -9.14
N PHE A 49 4.55 -5.48 -8.24
CA PHE A 49 4.45 -5.15 -6.82
C PHE A 49 5.49 -4.09 -6.47
N ILE A 50 5.07 -3.10 -5.68
CA ILE A 50 5.91 -2.00 -5.22
C ILE A 50 6.17 -2.17 -3.73
N PRO A 51 7.34 -2.66 -3.34
CA PRO A 51 7.67 -2.79 -1.92
C PRO A 51 7.70 -1.43 -1.22
N ALA A 52 7.12 -1.37 -0.02
CA ALA A 52 7.11 -0.17 0.82
C ALA A 52 8.44 -0.05 1.55
N LYS A 53 9.47 0.37 0.83
CA LYS A 53 10.82 0.55 1.37
C LYS A 53 11.41 1.86 0.87
N ALA A 54 12.43 2.35 1.57
CA ALA A 54 13.02 3.66 1.32
C ALA A 54 13.47 3.84 -0.13
N SER A 55 14.01 2.79 -0.77
CA SER A 55 14.48 2.88 -2.15
C SER A 55 13.37 3.15 -3.17
N ASN A 56 12.11 2.94 -2.81
CA ASN A 56 10.96 3.20 -3.68
C ASN A 56 10.24 4.52 -3.34
N VAL A 57 10.66 5.22 -2.30
CA VAL A 57 10.07 6.53 -1.96
C VAL A 57 10.55 7.57 -2.96
N SER A 58 9.62 8.19 -3.67
CA SER A 58 9.95 9.17 -4.70
C SER A 58 9.63 10.61 -4.28
N ASN A 59 8.72 10.78 -3.31
CA ASN A 59 8.31 12.12 -2.87
C ASN A 59 7.75 12.04 -1.46
N THR A 60 8.13 13.01 -0.59
CA THR A 60 7.64 13.13 0.77
C THR A 60 7.11 14.52 1.07
N ASN A 61 6.98 15.38 0.07
CA ASN A 61 6.70 16.80 0.28
C ASN A 61 5.33 17.06 0.94
N ARG A 62 4.26 16.49 0.39
CA ARG A 62 2.90 16.62 0.94
C ARG A 62 2.33 15.30 1.43
N SER A 63 2.81 14.22 0.87
CA SER A 63 2.43 12.87 1.22
C SER A 63 3.54 11.93 0.76
N THR A 64 3.58 10.74 1.33
CA THR A 64 4.58 9.75 0.92
C THR A 64 4.11 9.06 -0.34
N THR A 65 4.95 9.10 -1.38
CA THR A 65 4.72 8.45 -2.66
C THR A 65 5.71 7.31 -2.85
N LEU A 66 5.19 6.13 -3.17
CA LEU A 66 6.00 4.99 -3.60
C LEU A 66 5.95 4.92 -5.12
N LYS A 67 7.09 4.63 -5.74
CA LYS A 67 7.20 4.56 -7.21
C LYS A 67 8.12 3.43 -7.63
N LYS A 68 7.69 2.69 -8.64
CA LYS A 68 8.51 1.68 -9.30
C LYS A 68 8.08 1.59 -10.75
N GLN A 69 9.06 1.64 -11.68
CA GLN A 69 8.81 1.57 -13.13
C GLN A 69 7.73 2.58 -13.59
N ASN A 70 7.81 3.81 -13.08
CA ASN A 70 6.89 4.91 -13.39
C ASN A 70 5.45 4.70 -12.91
N ILE A 71 5.19 3.69 -12.10
CA ILE A 71 3.89 3.49 -11.46
C ILE A 71 3.98 4.00 -10.03
N GLU A 72 3.03 4.86 -9.65
CA GLU A 72 3.02 5.52 -8.35
C GLU A 72 1.81 5.14 -7.52
N VAL A 73 2.03 5.02 -6.20
CA VAL A 73 0.97 4.99 -5.20
C VAL A 73 1.26 6.11 -4.21
N ILE A 74 0.33 7.02 -4.02
CA ILE A 74 0.53 8.19 -3.16
C ILE A 74 -0.27 8.08 -1.87
N THR A 75 0.14 8.86 -0.87
CA THR A 75 -0.52 8.97 0.44
C THR A 75 -0.54 7.63 1.16
N VAL A 76 0.60 6.94 1.17
CA VAL A 76 0.70 5.60 1.78
C VAL A 76 0.99 5.65 3.29
N GLU A 77 1.37 6.81 3.83
CA GLU A 77 1.88 6.94 5.20
C GLU A 77 0.90 6.52 6.28
N HIS A 78 -0.39 6.84 6.14
CA HIS A 78 -1.38 6.49 7.16
C HIS A 78 -1.60 4.99 7.24
N LEU A 79 -1.69 4.33 6.09
CA LEU A 79 -1.86 2.88 6.04
C LEU A 79 -0.63 2.16 6.60
N LEU A 80 0.58 2.63 6.23
CA LEU A 80 1.82 2.06 6.76
C LEU A 80 1.92 2.24 8.27
N SER A 81 1.54 3.42 8.78
CA SER A 81 1.52 3.66 10.23
C SER A 81 0.54 2.74 10.94
N ALA A 82 -0.63 2.49 10.34
CA ALA A 82 -1.62 1.58 10.90
C ALA A 82 -1.08 0.14 10.97
N PHE A 83 -0.44 -0.34 9.91
CA PHE A 83 0.18 -1.67 9.91
C PHE A 83 1.24 -1.77 11.01
N TYR A 84 2.09 -0.76 11.14
CA TYR A 84 3.11 -0.73 12.17
C TYR A 84 2.48 -0.79 13.57
N ALA A 85 1.44 0.00 13.81
CA ALA A 85 0.78 0.09 15.12
C ALA A 85 0.15 -1.23 15.56
N ILE A 86 -0.41 -1.99 14.63
CA ILE A 86 -1.06 -3.28 14.95
C ILE A 86 -0.17 -4.49 14.71
N GLY A 87 1.07 -4.27 14.26
CA GLY A 87 2.07 -5.32 14.11
C GLY A 87 1.97 -6.16 12.84
N ILE A 88 1.30 -5.66 11.80
CA ILE A 88 1.24 -6.34 10.50
C ILE A 88 2.56 -6.09 9.77
N THR A 89 3.27 -7.18 9.43
CA THR A 89 4.57 -7.12 8.76
C THR A 89 4.52 -7.60 7.32
N ASN A 90 3.47 -8.33 6.94
CA ASN A 90 3.33 -8.88 5.59
C ASN A 90 1.91 -8.64 5.10
N ALA A 91 1.77 -7.92 4.00
CA ALA A 91 0.47 -7.67 3.36
C ALA A 91 0.66 -7.23 1.92
N LEU A 92 -0.27 -7.60 1.07
CA LEU A 92 -0.38 -7.06 -0.28
C LEU A 92 -1.55 -6.08 -0.32
N VAL A 93 -1.28 -4.84 -0.70
CA VAL A 93 -2.29 -3.79 -0.82
C VAL A 93 -2.57 -3.55 -2.30
N GLU A 94 -3.73 -3.99 -2.75
CA GLU A 94 -4.18 -3.74 -4.13
C GLU A 94 -5.04 -2.49 -4.17
N ILE A 95 -4.75 -1.62 -5.10
CA ILE A 95 -5.50 -0.37 -5.29
C ILE A 95 -5.76 -0.15 -6.78
N ASP A 96 -6.96 0.31 -7.11
CA ASP A 96 -7.38 0.53 -8.49
C ASP A 96 -7.26 1.99 -8.94
N ASN A 97 -6.57 2.81 -8.19
CA ASN A 97 -6.25 4.19 -8.54
C ASN A 97 -4.96 4.62 -7.84
N LYS A 98 -4.59 5.88 -7.97
CA LYS A 98 -3.28 6.39 -7.57
C LYS A 98 -3.14 6.62 -6.07
N GLU A 99 -4.21 7.03 -5.38
CA GLU A 99 -4.13 7.51 -4.00
C GLU A 99 -4.84 6.61 -3.01
N ILE A 100 -4.11 6.23 -1.92
CA ILE A 100 -4.71 5.57 -0.77
C ILE A 100 -5.52 6.59 0.03
N SER A 101 -6.82 6.35 0.16
CA SER A 101 -7.72 7.22 0.93
C SER A 101 -8.08 6.54 2.25
N ILE A 102 -7.54 7.04 3.32
CA ILE A 102 -7.97 6.60 4.64
C ILE A 102 -7.99 7.79 5.61
#